data_e88a96797220f9219bf7ffaea5512677
#
_entry.id   e88a96797220f9219bf7ffaea5512677
#
_cell.length_a   1.000
_cell.length_b   1.000
_cell.length_c   1.000
_cell.angle_alpha   90.00
_cell.angle_beta   90.00
_cell.angle_gamma   90.00
#
_symmetry.space_group_name_H-M   'P 1'
#
loop_
_entity.id
_entity.type
_entity.pdbx_description
1 polymer ?
#
loop_
_entity_poly.entity_id
_entity_poly.type
_entity_poly.pdbx_seq_one_letter_code
_entity_poly.pdbx_strand_id
1 'polypeptide(L)'
;MKRRNFILGAGTAVLMLKLAAVQAEEPTANSETVELWNGVPPGGGGPSGDNTLTSHGSLSNVVRPYLQIFKPDKPNGKAVIVAAGGGYKRIELGGEGWPMADWLTQRGYTAYVLAYRLPGEGWNAGNIVALQDAQRALRIVRSRENHVTLLGFSAGGHLMGMAATLGASQTYAAQDKIDSIPAVAQGAALIYPVITLEQPYTRTGTHQIYVGAHASAQEEAQWSVQNRVTDSTPPEFLVQAEDDSVVDPQNTLIMAAACEQRGVAVEMHRYATGGHGFGLGRRGTAAGEWPGRYEAWLGRVS
;
A
#
# COMPACT_ATOMS: atom_id res chain seq x y z
N MET A 1 -49.67 18.02 -63.08
CA MET A 1 -48.25 18.16 -62.73
C MET A 1 -48.08 17.93 -61.25
N LYS A 2 -47.59 16.73 -60.83
CA LYS A 2 -47.41 16.35 -59.42
C LYS A 2 -45.93 16.55 -59.04
N ARG A 3 -45.62 17.42 -58.09
CA ARG A 3 -44.27 17.59 -57.52
C ARG A 3 -44.04 16.54 -56.41
N ARG A 4 -43.04 15.71 -56.58
CA ARG A 4 -42.54 14.79 -55.55
C ARG A 4 -41.51 15.50 -54.68
N ASN A 5 -41.77 15.59 -53.41
CA ASN A 5 -40.76 16.05 -52.40
C ASN A 5 -39.92 14.84 -51.98
N PHE A 6 -38.62 14.92 -52.18
CA PHE A 6 -37.63 13.99 -51.60
C PHE A 6 -37.20 14.53 -50.23
N ILE A 7 -37.46 13.77 -49.19
CA ILE A 7 -36.91 14.02 -47.85
C ILE A 7 -35.65 13.17 -47.72
N LEU A 8 -34.49 13.82 -47.64
CA LEU A 8 -33.24 13.18 -47.23
C LEU A 8 -33.23 13.07 -45.68
N GLY A 9 -33.34 11.87 -45.16
CA GLY A 9 -33.11 11.58 -43.78
C GLY A 9 -31.61 11.38 -43.54
N ALA A 10 -30.95 12.31 -42.84
CA ALA A 10 -29.59 12.14 -42.33
C ALA A 10 -29.63 11.31 -41.06
N GLY A 11 -29.31 10.04 -41.17
CA GLY A 11 -29.12 9.17 -40.00
C GLY A 11 -27.76 9.40 -39.36
N THR A 12 -27.75 10.04 -38.19
CA THR A 12 -26.56 10.16 -37.36
C THR A 12 -26.33 8.83 -36.65
N ALA A 13 -25.35 8.05 -37.09
CA ALA A 13 -24.93 6.85 -36.40
C ALA A 13 -24.08 7.29 -35.19
N VAL A 14 -24.62 7.19 -33.97
CA VAL A 14 -23.89 7.33 -32.71
C VAL A 14 -23.09 6.06 -32.50
N LEU A 15 -21.78 6.14 -32.73
CA LEU A 15 -20.83 5.08 -32.42
C LEU A 15 -20.62 5.07 -30.91
N MET A 16 -21.34 4.21 -30.18
CA MET A 16 -21.04 3.94 -28.77
C MET A 16 -19.77 3.11 -28.70
N LEU A 17 -18.63 3.75 -28.38
CA LEU A 17 -17.45 3.05 -27.90
C LEU A 17 -17.79 2.46 -26.52
N LYS A 18 -17.98 1.16 -26.45
CA LYS A 18 -17.93 0.42 -25.19
C LYS A 18 -16.47 0.43 -24.73
N LEU A 19 -16.15 1.25 -23.74
CA LEU A 19 -14.93 1.02 -22.94
C LEU A 19 -15.12 -0.35 -22.27
N ALA A 20 -14.35 -1.34 -22.70
CA ALA A 20 -14.20 -2.57 -21.96
C ALA A 20 -13.51 -2.21 -20.64
N ALA A 21 -14.20 -2.36 -19.52
CA ALA A 21 -13.59 -2.33 -18.20
C ALA A 21 -12.58 -3.48 -18.17
N VAL A 22 -11.30 -3.15 -18.04
CA VAL A 22 -10.27 -4.14 -17.79
C VAL A 22 -10.57 -4.72 -16.42
N GLN A 23 -11.10 -5.94 -16.38
CA GLN A 23 -11.21 -6.70 -15.14
C GLN A 23 -9.78 -7.00 -14.67
N ALA A 24 -9.46 -6.61 -13.46
CA ALA A 24 -8.23 -7.05 -12.83
C ALA A 24 -8.38 -8.55 -12.53
N GLU A 25 -7.81 -9.39 -13.37
CA GLU A 25 -7.76 -10.83 -13.11
C GLU A 25 -6.76 -11.08 -11.99
N GLU A 26 -7.17 -11.89 -11.01
CA GLU A 26 -6.25 -12.41 -10.01
C GLU A 26 -5.13 -13.16 -10.73
N PRO A 27 -3.84 -12.86 -10.45
CA PRO A 27 -2.75 -13.54 -11.11
C PRO A 27 -2.71 -15.01 -10.67
N THR A 28 -3.27 -15.91 -11.49
CA THR A 28 -3.51 -17.32 -11.14
C THR A 28 -2.33 -18.23 -11.35
N ALA A 29 -1.31 -17.80 -12.08
CA ALA A 29 -0.34 -18.77 -12.63
C ALA A 29 0.77 -19.22 -11.67
N ASN A 30 1.20 -18.44 -10.65
CA ASN A 30 2.32 -18.81 -9.76
C ASN A 30 2.27 -18.12 -8.40
N SER A 31 1.10 -17.91 -7.77
CA SER A 31 1.04 -17.33 -6.44
C SER A 31 0.83 -18.40 -5.36
N GLU A 32 1.66 -18.33 -4.33
CA GLU A 32 1.54 -19.11 -3.09
C GLU A 32 0.95 -18.20 -2.01
N THR A 33 0.03 -18.68 -1.20
CA THR A 33 -0.51 -17.92 -0.07
C THR A 33 0.01 -18.48 1.25
N VAL A 34 0.43 -17.60 2.16
CA VAL A 34 0.90 -17.94 3.50
C VAL A 34 0.12 -17.13 4.52
N GLU A 35 -0.65 -17.79 5.38
CA GLU A 35 -1.32 -17.14 6.50
C GLU A 35 -0.29 -16.54 7.47
N LEU A 36 -0.57 -15.35 8.01
CA LEU A 36 0.35 -14.69 8.95
C LEU A 36 0.34 -15.38 10.31
N TRP A 37 -0.78 -15.92 10.72
CA TRP A 37 -1.00 -16.45 12.06
C TRP A 37 -1.45 -17.90 12.03
N ASN A 38 -0.88 -18.70 12.91
CA ASN A 38 -1.33 -20.08 13.11
C ASN A 38 -2.61 -20.07 13.96
N GLY A 39 -3.78 -19.99 13.31
CA GLY A 39 -5.08 -19.90 13.99
C GLY A 39 -5.55 -18.44 14.19
N VAL A 40 -6.00 -18.10 15.40
CA VAL A 40 -6.59 -16.78 15.67
C VAL A 40 -5.51 -15.70 15.75
N PRO A 41 -5.63 -14.61 14.97
CA PRO A 41 -4.72 -13.48 15.07
C PRO A 41 -4.76 -12.84 16.47
N PRO A 42 -3.66 -12.21 16.94
CA PRO A 42 -3.65 -11.51 18.23
C PRO A 42 -4.63 -10.34 18.21
N GLY A 43 -5.22 -10.04 19.38
CA GLY A 43 -6.11 -8.88 19.54
C GLY A 43 -7.59 -9.22 19.65
N GLY A 44 -8.03 -10.41 19.24
CA GLY A 44 -9.43 -10.88 19.38
C GLY A 44 -10.47 -10.02 18.66
N GLY A 45 -11.73 -10.49 18.65
CA GLY A 45 -12.81 -9.82 17.88
C GLY A 45 -12.62 -9.98 16.38
N GLY A 46 -13.01 -8.96 15.64
CA GLY A 46 -12.89 -8.91 14.18
C GLY A 46 -14.11 -9.45 13.44
N PRO A 47 -14.08 -9.43 12.10
CA PRO A 47 -15.18 -9.89 11.26
C PRO A 47 -15.30 -11.42 11.30
N SER A 48 -16.42 -11.95 10.80
CA SER A 48 -16.69 -13.39 10.71
C SER A 48 -16.85 -13.84 9.26
N GLY A 49 -16.79 -15.15 9.04
CA GLY A 49 -16.89 -15.75 7.71
C GLY A 49 -15.56 -15.80 6.99
N ASP A 50 -15.56 -15.56 5.68
CA ASP A 50 -14.37 -15.58 4.84
C ASP A 50 -13.95 -14.17 4.43
N ASN A 51 -12.69 -14.00 4.04
CA ASN A 51 -12.21 -12.78 3.40
C ASN A 51 -13.05 -12.49 2.15
N THR A 52 -13.45 -11.24 1.94
CA THR A 52 -14.32 -10.85 0.82
C THR A 52 -13.51 -10.14 -0.26
N LEU A 53 -13.36 -10.80 -1.40
CA LEU A 53 -12.66 -10.26 -2.59
C LEU A 53 -13.68 -9.95 -3.68
N THR A 54 -13.67 -8.72 -4.18
CA THR A 54 -14.50 -8.32 -5.33
C THR A 54 -13.84 -8.72 -6.66
N SER A 55 -14.63 -8.75 -7.74
CA SER A 55 -14.12 -8.99 -9.10
C SER A 55 -13.07 -7.97 -9.59
N HIS A 56 -12.95 -6.82 -8.93
CA HIS A 56 -11.95 -5.79 -9.23
C HIS A 56 -10.73 -5.85 -8.32
N GLY A 57 -10.64 -6.88 -7.45
CA GLY A 57 -9.50 -7.07 -6.55
C GLY A 57 -9.50 -6.15 -5.32
N SER A 58 -10.67 -5.63 -4.90
CA SER A 58 -10.80 -4.98 -3.59
C SER A 58 -11.09 -6.03 -2.52
N LEU A 59 -10.23 -6.12 -1.51
CA LEU A 59 -10.32 -7.07 -0.40
C LEU A 59 -10.84 -6.37 0.86
N SER A 60 -11.82 -6.97 1.52
CA SER A 60 -12.38 -6.56 2.82
C SER A 60 -12.79 -7.78 3.64
N ASN A 61 -13.36 -7.57 4.82
CA ASN A 61 -13.70 -8.65 5.75
C ASN A 61 -12.51 -9.57 5.99
N VAL A 62 -11.35 -8.96 6.33
CA VAL A 62 -10.09 -9.69 6.43
C VAL A 62 -10.01 -10.46 7.74
N VAL A 63 -10.65 -11.62 7.78
CA VAL A 63 -10.66 -12.54 8.93
C VAL A 63 -9.31 -13.22 9.11
N ARG A 64 -8.72 -13.64 8.00
CA ARG A 64 -7.43 -14.33 7.95
C ARG A 64 -6.45 -13.47 7.11
N PRO A 65 -5.58 -12.68 7.76
CA PRO A 65 -4.54 -11.93 7.07
C PRO A 65 -3.46 -12.89 6.53
N TYR A 66 -2.92 -12.56 5.34
CA TYR A 66 -2.00 -13.44 4.63
C TYR A 66 -0.99 -12.65 3.77
N LEU A 67 0.05 -13.34 3.34
CA LEU A 67 0.94 -12.94 2.27
C LEU A 67 0.61 -13.73 1.01
N GLN A 68 0.37 -13.05 -0.11
CA GLN A 68 0.36 -13.65 -1.45
C GLN A 68 1.74 -13.45 -2.07
N ILE A 69 2.40 -14.56 -2.45
CA ILE A 69 3.80 -14.58 -2.84
C ILE A 69 3.88 -14.76 -4.36
N PHE A 70 4.55 -13.84 -5.02
CA PHE A 70 4.82 -13.84 -6.45
C PHE A 70 6.32 -14.03 -6.66
N LYS A 71 6.70 -15.14 -7.28
CA LYS A 71 8.09 -15.51 -7.50
C LYS A 71 8.52 -15.14 -8.92
N PRO A 72 9.68 -14.50 -9.10
CA PRO A 72 10.23 -14.24 -10.43
C PRO A 72 10.80 -15.53 -11.05
N ASP A 73 10.80 -15.61 -12.38
CA ASP A 73 11.45 -16.72 -13.09
C ASP A 73 12.96 -16.77 -12.83
N LYS A 74 13.59 -15.61 -12.65
CA LYS A 74 15.02 -15.44 -12.36
C LYS A 74 15.20 -14.58 -11.13
N PRO A 75 15.26 -15.18 -9.91
CA PRO A 75 15.40 -14.44 -8.67
C PRO A 75 16.71 -13.66 -8.58
N ASN A 76 16.66 -12.43 -8.11
CA ASN A 76 17.83 -11.60 -7.79
C ASN A 76 18.24 -11.69 -6.31
N GLY A 77 17.56 -12.52 -5.50
CA GLY A 77 17.81 -12.71 -4.08
C GLY A 77 17.25 -11.62 -3.17
N LYS A 78 16.38 -10.74 -3.69
CA LYS A 78 15.79 -9.61 -2.98
C LYS A 78 14.26 -9.70 -2.98
N ALA A 79 13.64 -9.21 -1.91
CA ALA A 79 12.20 -9.25 -1.72
C ALA A 79 11.60 -7.88 -1.39
N VAL A 80 10.36 -7.69 -1.80
CA VAL A 80 9.57 -6.49 -1.46
C VAL A 80 8.24 -6.93 -0.85
N ILE A 81 7.90 -6.40 0.33
CA ILE A 81 6.56 -6.52 0.90
C ILE A 81 5.74 -5.33 0.39
N VAL A 82 4.62 -5.62 -0.26
CA VAL A 82 3.74 -4.63 -0.87
C VAL A 82 2.44 -4.53 -0.09
N ALA A 83 2.10 -3.33 0.41
CA ALA A 83 0.81 -3.02 1.01
C ALA A 83 0.04 -2.04 0.12
N ALA A 84 -1.07 -2.49 -0.46
CA ALA A 84 -1.97 -1.65 -1.21
C ALA A 84 -2.78 -0.73 -0.29
N GLY A 85 -3.28 0.39 -0.83
CA GLY A 85 -4.12 1.35 -0.15
C GLY A 85 -5.58 0.90 -0.04
N GLY A 86 -6.48 1.89 0.09
CA GLY A 86 -7.92 1.69 0.25
C GLY A 86 -8.50 2.32 1.52
N GLY A 87 -7.74 3.24 2.16
CA GLY A 87 -8.19 4.04 3.31
C GLY A 87 -8.50 3.22 4.57
N TYR A 88 -7.90 2.05 4.73
CA TYR A 88 -8.22 1.04 5.76
C TYR A 88 -9.68 0.57 5.77
N LYS A 89 -10.46 0.89 4.73
CA LYS A 89 -11.82 0.34 4.51
C LYS A 89 -11.80 -0.94 3.69
N ARG A 90 -10.78 -1.09 2.87
CA ARG A 90 -10.49 -2.22 2.00
C ARG A 90 -9.02 -2.19 1.59
N ILE A 91 -8.58 -3.20 0.87
CA ILE A 91 -7.23 -3.29 0.30
C ILE A 91 -7.36 -3.39 -1.21
N GLU A 92 -6.80 -2.45 -1.96
CA GLU A 92 -6.91 -2.37 -3.43
C GLU A 92 -5.86 -3.26 -4.12
N LEU A 93 -6.01 -4.59 -3.96
CA LEU A 93 -5.07 -5.57 -4.53
C LEU A 93 -4.99 -5.46 -6.05
N GLY A 94 -6.17 -5.33 -6.73
CA GLY A 94 -6.25 -5.26 -8.18
C GLY A 94 -5.67 -3.99 -8.79
N GLY A 95 -5.79 -2.84 -8.09
CA GLY A 95 -5.29 -1.55 -8.58
C GLY A 95 -3.82 -1.28 -8.27
N GLU A 96 -3.31 -1.81 -7.18
CA GLU A 96 -1.99 -1.47 -6.64
C GLU A 96 -1.14 -2.70 -6.32
N GLY A 97 -1.69 -3.67 -5.58
CA GLY A 97 -0.94 -4.82 -5.07
C GLY A 97 -0.42 -5.73 -6.18
N TRP A 98 -1.31 -6.28 -6.98
CA TRP A 98 -0.95 -7.24 -8.04
C TRP A 98 -0.17 -6.61 -9.19
N PRO A 99 -0.53 -5.41 -9.71
CA PRO A 99 0.28 -4.76 -10.74
C PRO A 99 1.72 -4.49 -10.26
N MET A 100 1.89 -4.10 -8.98
CA MET A 100 3.21 -3.89 -8.42
C MET A 100 3.98 -5.20 -8.26
N ALA A 101 3.33 -6.29 -7.86
CA ALA A 101 3.94 -7.62 -7.77
C ALA A 101 4.41 -8.11 -9.15
N ASP A 102 3.60 -7.93 -10.20
CA ASP A 102 3.97 -8.25 -11.57
C ASP A 102 5.18 -7.42 -12.03
N TRP A 103 5.18 -6.12 -11.76
CA TRP A 103 6.29 -5.23 -12.10
C TRP A 103 7.60 -5.66 -11.40
N LEU A 104 7.54 -6.07 -10.14
CA LEU A 104 8.68 -6.53 -9.33
C LEU A 104 9.23 -7.87 -9.84
N THR A 105 8.36 -8.84 -10.12
CA THR A 105 8.77 -10.17 -10.57
C THR A 105 9.44 -10.13 -11.94
N GLN A 106 9.01 -9.28 -12.85
CA GLN A 106 9.67 -9.03 -14.13
C GLN A 106 11.12 -8.53 -13.97
N ARG A 107 11.48 -8.01 -12.77
CA ARG A 107 12.82 -7.48 -12.42
C ARG A 107 13.60 -8.36 -11.47
N GLY A 108 13.10 -9.57 -11.25
CA GLY A 108 13.78 -10.58 -10.43
C GLY A 108 13.53 -10.47 -8.93
N TYR A 109 12.69 -9.55 -8.46
CA TYR A 109 12.31 -9.44 -7.05
C TYR A 109 11.20 -10.43 -6.70
N THR A 110 11.31 -11.11 -5.54
CA THR A 110 10.16 -11.81 -4.96
C THR A 110 9.22 -10.77 -4.35
N ALA A 111 7.96 -10.75 -4.78
CA ALA A 111 6.96 -9.83 -4.24
C ALA A 111 6.05 -10.56 -3.24
N TYR A 112 5.84 -9.95 -2.08
CA TYR A 112 4.96 -10.41 -1.02
C TYR A 112 3.84 -9.40 -0.84
N VAL A 113 2.67 -9.65 -1.42
CA VAL A 113 1.50 -8.76 -1.30
C VAL A 113 0.78 -9.08 0.00
N LEU A 114 0.68 -8.07 0.87
CA LEU A 114 0.13 -8.20 2.21
C LEU A 114 -1.39 -7.92 2.22
N ALA A 115 -2.15 -8.91 2.61
CA ALA A 115 -3.55 -8.76 3.02
C ALA A 115 -3.57 -8.58 4.55
N TYR A 116 -3.72 -7.35 5.01
CA TYR A 116 -3.67 -6.98 6.43
C TYR A 116 -5.07 -6.76 7.01
N ARG A 117 -5.23 -6.95 8.31
CA ARG A 117 -6.49 -6.68 9.00
C ARG A 117 -6.86 -5.19 8.94
N LEU A 118 -8.12 -4.92 8.74
CA LEU A 118 -8.67 -3.58 8.63
C LEU A 118 -9.19 -3.12 10.01
N PRO A 119 -8.67 -2.03 10.59
CA PRO A 119 -9.03 -1.59 11.94
C PRO A 119 -10.52 -1.39 12.17
N GLY A 120 -11.24 -0.91 11.15
CA GLY A 120 -12.69 -0.67 11.21
C GLY A 120 -13.57 -1.93 11.24
N GLU A 121 -12.98 -3.14 11.19
CA GLU A 121 -13.73 -4.41 11.14
C GLU A 121 -13.96 -5.04 12.52
N GLY A 122 -13.96 -4.23 13.59
CA GLY A 122 -14.41 -4.68 14.91
C GLY A 122 -13.39 -5.49 15.72
N TRP A 123 -12.10 -5.31 15.48
CA TRP A 123 -11.03 -5.91 16.26
C TRP A 123 -10.93 -5.30 17.66
N ASN A 124 -10.87 -6.13 18.72
CA ASN A 124 -10.79 -5.66 20.10
C ASN A 124 -9.48 -4.87 20.38
N ALA A 125 -8.39 -5.23 19.69
CA ALA A 125 -7.14 -4.48 19.79
C ALA A 125 -7.15 -3.17 18.96
N GLY A 126 -8.23 -2.87 18.23
CA GLY A 126 -8.39 -1.61 17.49
C GLY A 126 -7.41 -1.45 16.34
N ASN A 127 -6.87 -0.24 16.18
CA ASN A 127 -6.04 0.15 15.05
C ASN A 127 -4.67 -0.53 14.96
N ILE A 128 -4.14 -1.06 16.07
CA ILE A 128 -2.83 -1.74 16.12
C ILE A 128 -2.77 -3.00 15.25
N VAL A 129 -3.93 -3.64 14.94
CA VAL A 129 -3.96 -4.96 14.27
C VAL A 129 -3.29 -4.96 12.91
N ALA A 130 -3.41 -3.88 12.15
CA ALA A 130 -2.74 -3.75 10.85
C ALA A 130 -1.21 -3.72 11.01
N LEU A 131 -0.69 -2.98 12.01
CA LEU A 131 0.74 -2.93 12.30
C LEU A 131 1.27 -4.28 12.82
N GLN A 132 0.49 -5.00 13.63
CA GLN A 132 0.82 -6.36 14.05
C GLN A 132 1.01 -7.28 12.84
N ASP A 133 0.10 -7.21 11.86
CA ASP A 133 0.18 -8.00 10.65
C ASP A 133 1.39 -7.61 9.79
N ALA A 134 1.70 -6.32 9.65
CA ALA A 134 2.87 -5.85 8.92
C ALA A 134 4.18 -6.31 9.57
N GLN A 135 4.28 -6.24 10.90
CA GLN A 135 5.45 -6.74 11.62
C GLN A 135 5.58 -8.27 11.52
N ARG A 136 4.47 -9.00 11.60
CA ARG A 136 4.48 -10.46 11.42
C ARG A 136 4.89 -10.84 10.00
N ALA A 137 4.35 -10.13 9.01
CA ALA A 137 4.75 -10.31 7.61
C ALA A 137 6.26 -10.09 7.42
N LEU A 138 6.82 -9.01 7.97
CA LEU A 138 8.26 -8.77 7.94
C LEU A 138 9.07 -9.93 8.54
N ARG A 139 8.67 -10.46 9.69
CA ARG A 139 9.35 -11.60 10.33
C ARG A 139 9.29 -12.86 9.46
N ILE A 140 8.11 -13.16 8.88
CA ILE A 140 7.92 -14.30 7.99
C ILE A 140 8.80 -14.15 6.75
N VAL A 141 8.81 -12.99 6.11
CA VAL A 141 9.61 -12.78 4.91
C VAL A 141 11.10 -12.84 5.24
N ARG A 142 11.55 -12.22 6.33
CA ARG A 142 12.95 -12.29 6.77
C ARG A 142 13.42 -13.69 7.21
N SER A 143 12.52 -14.59 7.53
CA SER A 143 12.87 -16.00 7.73
C SER A 143 13.19 -16.74 6.44
N ARG A 144 12.84 -16.15 5.28
CA ARG A 144 12.99 -16.72 3.94
C ARG A 144 13.97 -15.96 3.05
N GLU A 145 14.08 -14.63 3.27
CA GLU A 145 14.80 -13.70 2.41
C GLU A 145 15.79 -12.86 3.21
N ASN A 146 16.97 -12.64 2.66
CA ASN A 146 18.02 -11.86 3.34
C ASN A 146 17.86 -10.35 3.14
N HIS A 147 17.31 -9.93 1.97
CA HIS A 147 17.13 -8.53 1.62
C HIS A 147 15.64 -8.24 1.45
N VAL A 148 15.07 -7.48 2.37
CA VAL A 148 13.63 -7.18 2.41
C VAL A 148 13.42 -5.68 2.49
N THR A 149 12.71 -5.12 1.51
CA THR A 149 12.23 -3.74 1.53
C THR A 149 10.70 -3.71 1.60
N LEU A 150 10.17 -2.55 1.99
CA LEU A 150 8.74 -2.29 2.07
C LEU A 150 8.31 -1.37 0.92
N LEU A 151 7.09 -1.57 0.43
CA LEU A 151 6.42 -0.63 -0.45
C LEU A 151 4.97 -0.50 -0.04
N GLY A 152 4.48 0.73 0.10
CA GLY A 152 3.08 0.98 0.46
C GLY A 152 2.46 2.11 -0.34
N PHE A 153 1.18 1.94 -0.71
CA PHE A 153 0.39 2.92 -1.42
C PHE A 153 -0.64 3.56 -0.50
N SER A 154 -0.81 4.88 -0.50
CA SER A 154 -1.87 5.58 0.22
C SER A 154 -1.94 5.17 1.72
N ALA A 155 -3.03 4.57 2.18
CA ALA A 155 -3.15 3.98 3.53
C ALA A 155 -2.15 2.83 3.75
N GLY A 156 -1.82 2.05 2.72
CA GLY A 156 -0.73 1.06 2.76
C GLY A 156 0.64 1.73 2.92
N GLY A 157 0.81 2.95 2.40
CA GLY A 157 1.97 3.80 2.65
C GLY A 157 2.08 4.20 4.12
N HIS A 158 0.97 4.57 4.75
CA HIS A 158 0.93 4.78 6.21
C HIS A 158 1.34 3.53 6.97
N LEU A 159 0.77 2.37 6.62
CA LEU A 159 1.09 1.10 7.27
C LEU A 159 2.57 0.73 7.14
N MET A 160 3.14 0.85 5.94
CA MET A 160 4.55 0.53 5.71
C MET A 160 5.49 1.54 6.35
N GLY A 161 5.14 2.82 6.40
CA GLY A 161 5.87 3.84 7.14
C GLY A 161 5.87 3.56 8.64
N MET A 162 4.72 3.19 9.23
CA MET A 162 4.65 2.76 10.63
C MET A 162 5.47 1.49 10.89
N ALA A 163 5.45 0.51 9.98
CA ALA A 163 6.25 -0.70 10.11
C ALA A 163 7.76 -0.42 9.99
N ALA A 164 8.17 0.49 9.11
CA ALA A 164 9.56 0.90 8.93
C ALA A 164 10.12 1.63 10.17
N THR A 165 9.32 2.51 10.77
CA THR A 165 9.73 3.34 11.92
C THR A 165 9.60 2.62 13.26
N LEU A 166 8.72 1.62 13.38
CA LEU A 166 8.45 0.87 14.62
C LEU A 166 8.90 -0.60 14.56
N GLY A 167 9.78 -0.96 13.65
CA GLY A 167 10.24 -2.35 13.46
C GLY A 167 10.86 -2.99 14.70
N ALA A 168 11.48 -2.20 15.59
CA ALA A 168 12.04 -2.67 16.86
C ALA A 168 10.99 -2.80 17.98
N SER A 169 9.78 -2.24 17.81
CA SER A 169 8.71 -2.28 18.82
C SER A 169 7.97 -3.61 18.78
N GLN A 170 7.67 -4.17 19.94
CA GLN A 170 6.84 -5.38 20.05
C GLN A 170 5.36 -4.97 20.20
N THR A 171 4.54 -5.26 19.21
CA THR A 171 3.12 -4.89 19.21
C THR A 171 2.18 -6.04 19.59
N TYR A 172 2.72 -7.25 19.72
CA TYR A 172 1.98 -8.45 20.14
C TYR A 172 2.91 -9.42 20.88
N ALA A 173 2.34 -10.30 21.70
CA ALA A 173 3.10 -11.37 22.37
C ALA A 173 3.58 -12.41 21.34
N ALA A 174 4.85 -12.83 21.45
CA ALA A 174 5.41 -13.83 20.57
C ALA A 174 4.58 -15.13 20.56
N GLN A 175 4.27 -15.64 19.37
CA GLN A 175 3.46 -16.86 19.18
C GLN A 175 4.30 -18.08 18.80
N ASP A 176 5.40 -17.86 18.10
CA ASP A 176 6.31 -18.92 17.67
C ASP A 176 7.76 -18.39 17.49
N LYS A 177 8.65 -19.27 17.03
CA LYS A 177 10.08 -18.93 16.82
C LYS A 177 10.33 -17.85 15.78
N ILE A 178 9.41 -17.61 14.84
CA ILE A 178 9.53 -16.54 13.84
C ILE A 178 9.51 -15.18 14.51
N ASP A 179 8.79 -15.03 15.63
CA ASP A 179 8.68 -13.78 16.35
C ASP A 179 9.96 -13.34 17.08
N SER A 180 10.97 -14.22 17.14
CA SER A 180 12.33 -13.85 17.58
C SER A 180 13.13 -13.08 16.51
N ILE A 181 12.68 -13.10 15.24
CA ILE A 181 13.32 -12.37 14.14
C ILE A 181 12.93 -10.88 14.25
N PRO A 182 13.89 -9.94 14.18
CA PRO A 182 13.56 -8.51 14.19
C PRO A 182 12.69 -8.12 12.98
N ALA A 183 11.61 -7.37 13.21
CA ALA A 183 10.73 -6.87 12.14
C ALA A 183 11.31 -5.58 11.53
N VAL A 184 12.51 -5.65 10.93
CA VAL A 184 13.21 -4.51 10.33
C VAL A 184 13.40 -4.73 8.83
N ALA A 185 13.31 -3.65 8.05
CA ALA A 185 13.53 -3.65 6.61
C ALA A 185 14.79 -2.85 6.23
N GLN A 186 15.33 -3.07 5.03
CA GLN A 186 16.47 -2.34 4.51
C GLN A 186 16.10 -0.98 3.88
N GLY A 187 14.81 -0.75 3.60
CA GLY A 187 14.29 0.48 3.05
C GLY A 187 12.77 0.45 2.95
N ALA A 188 12.13 1.61 2.84
CA ALA A 188 10.70 1.70 2.59
C ALA A 188 10.38 2.70 1.47
N ALA A 189 9.46 2.33 0.58
CA ALA A 189 8.94 3.17 -0.48
C ALA A 189 7.48 3.50 -0.20
N LEU A 190 7.16 4.78 -0.10
CA LEU A 190 5.83 5.27 0.26
C LEU A 190 5.28 6.09 -0.90
N ILE A 191 4.23 5.59 -1.53
CA ILE A 191 3.67 6.12 -2.77
C ILE A 191 2.34 6.82 -2.46
N TYR A 192 2.26 8.13 -2.70
CA TYR A 192 1.17 9.04 -2.29
C TYR A 192 0.63 8.71 -0.89
N PRO A 193 1.54 8.60 0.11
CA PRO A 193 1.20 8.03 1.40
C PRO A 193 0.41 9.00 2.27
N VAL A 194 -0.47 8.47 3.12
CA VAL A 194 -0.84 9.19 4.33
C VAL A 194 0.32 9.08 5.31
N ILE A 195 0.81 10.20 5.81
CA ILE A 195 1.93 10.27 6.77
C ILE A 195 1.44 10.82 8.10
N THR A 196 0.79 11.99 8.07
CA THR A 196 0.29 12.62 9.27
C THR A 196 -1.22 12.43 9.43
N LEU A 197 -1.63 12.17 10.67
CA LEU A 197 -3.03 12.17 11.08
C LEU A 197 -3.37 13.41 11.92
N GLU A 198 -2.44 14.38 12.00
CA GLU A 198 -2.58 15.62 12.76
C GLU A 198 -3.23 16.73 11.93
N GLN A 199 -3.82 17.70 12.61
CA GLN A 199 -4.37 18.90 11.97
C GLN A 199 -3.27 19.67 11.20
N PRO A 200 -3.58 20.26 10.04
CA PRO A 200 -4.89 20.34 9.36
C PRO A 200 -5.18 19.17 8.38
N TYR A 201 -4.39 18.09 8.39
CA TYR A 201 -4.38 17.02 7.37
C TYR A 201 -5.33 15.85 7.70
N THR A 202 -6.34 16.07 8.55
CA THR A 202 -7.22 15.02 9.09
C THR A 202 -8.37 14.60 8.17
N ARG A 203 -8.48 15.16 6.96
CA ARG A 203 -9.61 14.92 6.04
C ARG A 203 -9.57 13.60 5.29
N THR A 204 -8.65 12.71 5.60
CA THR A 204 -8.52 11.41 4.93
C THR A 204 -9.46 10.37 5.55
N GLY A 205 -9.90 9.40 4.70
CA GLY A 205 -10.60 8.22 5.21
C GLY A 205 -9.73 7.40 6.17
N THR A 206 -8.42 7.43 5.99
CA THR A 206 -7.43 6.83 6.89
C THR A 206 -7.52 7.41 8.30
N HIS A 207 -7.53 8.75 8.45
CA HIS A 207 -7.69 9.39 9.74
C HIS A 207 -8.97 8.91 10.43
N GLN A 208 -10.12 8.99 9.73
CA GLN A 208 -11.41 8.64 10.30
C GLN A 208 -11.50 7.19 10.79
N ILE A 209 -10.92 6.24 10.03
CA ILE A 209 -10.93 4.81 10.39
C ILE A 209 -9.89 4.51 11.47
N TYR A 210 -8.71 5.12 11.37
CA TYR A 210 -7.57 4.74 12.21
C TYR A 210 -7.63 5.36 13.62
N VAL A 211 -7.96 6.64 13.73
CA VAL A 211 -8.05 7.34 15.03
C VAL A 211 -9.45 7.84 15.37
N GLY A 212 -10.34 7.97 14.39
CA GLY A 212 -11.72 8.41 14.59
C GLY A 212 -11.91 9.90 14.48
N ALA A 213 -13.19 10.33 14.35
CA ALA A 213 -13.56 11.74 14.15
C ALA A 213 -13.31 12.63 15.39
N HIS A 214 -13.14 12.02 16.55
CA HIS A 214 -12.97 12.72 17.84
C HIS A 214 -11.62 12.39 18.49
N ALA A 215 -10.64 12.01 17.69
CA ALA A 215 -9.29 11.72 18.19
C ALA A 215 -8.70 12.95 18.90
N SER A 216 -8.01 12.68 19.99
CA SER A 216 -7.19 13.71 20.65
C SER A 216 -5.93 13.97 19.83
N ALA A 217 -5.35 15.16 19.98
CA ALA A 217 -4.05 15.49 19.35
C ALA A 217 -2.95 14.48 19.73
N GLN A 218 -3.03 13.88 20.91
CA GLN A 218 -2.08 12.84 21.34
C GLN A 218 -2.26 11.54 20.53
N GLU A 219 -3.50 11.12 20.26
CA GLU A 219 -3.79 9.94 19.44
C GLU A 219 -3.41 10.18 17.98
N GLU A 220 -3.73 11.35 17.44
CA GLU A 220 -3.30 11.76 16.10
C GLU A 220 -1.77 11.70 15.98
N ALA A 221 -1.04 12.31 16.91
CA ALA A 221 0.41 12.30 16.95
C ALA A 221 1.00 10.89 17.14
N GLN A 222 0.35 10.05 17.94
CA GLN A 222 0.76 8.68 18.18
C GLN A 222 0.79 7.85 16.90
N TRP A 223 -0.16 8.07 16.00
CA TRP A 223 -0.32 7.31 14.78
C TRP A 223 0.14 8.05 13.53
N SER A 224 0.81 9.18 13.70
CA SER A 224 1.46 9.91 12.62
C SER A 224 2.88 9.42 12.41
N VAL A 225 3.21 9.00 11.18
CA VAL A 225 4.47 8.30 10.84
C VAL A 225 5.69 9.17 11.15
N GLN A 226 5.65 10.47 10.81
CA GLN A 226 6.76 11.40 11.00
C GLN A 226 7.21 11.50 12.46
N ASN A 227 6.30 11.30 13.43
CA ASN A 227 6.61 11.33 14.85
C ASN A 227 7.32 10.06 15.35
N ARG A 228 7.44 9.04 14.50
CA ARG A 228 8.07 7.76 14.80
C ARG A 228 9.46 7.62 14.15
N VAL A 229 9.86 8.57 13.32
CA VAL A 229 11.16 8.56 12.66
C VAL A 229 12.27 8.71 13.71
N THR A 230 13.24 7.80 13.65
CA THR A 230 14.45 7.78 14.51
C THR A 230 15.68 7.63 13.62
N ASP A 231 16.85 7.71 14.19
CA ASP A 231 18.13 7.44 13.51
C ASP A 231 18.30 6.00 13.02
N SER A 232 17.47 5.07 13.53
CA SER A 232 17.41 3.68 13.07
C SER A 232 16.36 3.42 11.99
N THR A 233 15.59 4.43 11.60
CA THR A 233 14.64 4.32 10.47
C THR A 233 15.42 4.04 9.18
N PRO A 234 15.01 3.05 8.37
CA PRO A 234 15.69 2.74 7.13
C PRO A 234 15.55 3.86 6.08
N PRO A 235 16.36 3.88 5.02
CA PRO A 235 16.21 4.81 3.90
C PRO A 235 14.80 4.81 3.33
N GLU A 236 14.29 6.00 2.99
CA GLU A 236 12.93 6.21 2.50
C GLU A 236 12.93 6.68 1.04
N PHE A 237 11.95 6.17 0.27
CA PHE A 237 11.64 6.61 -1.09
C PHE A 237 10.22 7.12 -1.13
N LEU A 238 10.02 8.38 -1.47
CA LEU A 238 8.72 9.06 -1.41
C LEU A 238 8.25 9.49 -2.80
N VAL A 239 6.99 9.23 -3.11
CA VAL A 239 6.37 9.67 -4.39
C VAL A 239 5.06 10.37 -4.13
N GLN A 240 4.84 11.53 -4.77
CA GLN A 240 3.61 12.31 -4.64
C GLN A 240 3.25 13.04 -5.93
N ALA A 241 1.96 13.19 -6.21
CA ALA A 241 1.43 14.12 -7.20
C ALA A 241 0.95 15.41 -6.51
N GLU A 242 1.26 16.57 -7.11
CA GLU A 242 0.90 17.89 -6.55
C GLU A 242 -0.62 18.17 -6.63
N ASP A 243 -1.30 17.54 -7.58
CA ASP A 243 -2.74 17.65 -7.80
C ASP A 243 -3.55 16.57 -7.05
N ASP A 244 -2.95 15.90 -6.06
CA ASP A 244 -3.65 14.92 -5.22
C ASP A 244 -4.69 15.62 -4.35
N SER A 245 -5.97 15.33 -4.62
CA SER A 245 -7.12 15.91 -3.92
C SER A 245 -7.61 15.07 -2.74
N VAL A 246 -7.02 13.89 -2.50
CA VAL A 246 -7.41 12.94 -1.45
C VAL A 246 -6.44 12.99 -0.28
N VAL A 247 -5.15 12.93 -0.56
CA VAL A 247 -4.08 13.05 0.43
C VAL A 247 -3.26 14.29 0.11
N ASP A 248 -3.27 15.25 1.02
CA ASP A 248 -2.53 16.50 0.84
C ASP A 248 -1.05 16.23 0.55
N PRO A 249 -0.49 16.79 -0.53
CA PRO A 249 0.92 16.60 -0.92
C PRO A 249 1.94 16.99 0.17
N GLN A 250 1.53 17.75 1.18
CA GLN A 250 2.37 18.04 2.34
C GLN A 250 2.78 16.79 3.12
N ASN A 251 2.03 15.68 3.05
CA ASN A 251 2.38 14.43 3.72
C ASN A 251 3.80 13.97 3.38
N THR A 252 4.19 13.97 2.11
CA THR A 252 5.56 13.58 1.71
C THR A 252 6.62 14.57 2.15
N LEU A 253 6.32 15.88 2.17
CA LEU A 253 7.26 16.90 2.67
C LEU A 253 7.47 16.77 4.18
N ILE A 254 6.42 16.50 4.94
CA ILE A 254 6.47 16.26 6.38
C ILE A 254 7.35 15.05 6.69
N MET A 255 7.18 13.94 5.93
CA MET A 255 8.00 12.74 6.10
C MET A 255 9.46 13.01 5.75
N ALA A 256 9.73 13.67 4.61
CA ALA A 256 11.08 14.01 4.20
C ALA A 256 11.79 14.87 5.25
N ALA A 257 11.13 15.91 5.76
CA ALA A 257 11.69 16.77 6.80
C ALA A 257 11.98 16.00 8.11
N ALA A 258 11.11 15.05 8.50
CA ALA A 258 11.36 14.21 9.68
C ALA A 258 12.57 13.29 9.49
N CYS A 259 12.71 12.70 8.29
CA CYS A 259 13.88 11.88 7.92
C CYS A 259 15.17 12.72 7.96
N GLU A 260 15.19 13.88 7.33
CA GLU A 260 16.35 14.79 7.28
C GLU A 260 16.80 15.22 8.67
N GLN A 261 15.85 15.55 9.57
CA GLN A 261 16.13 15.91 10.97
C GLN A 261 16.80 14.79 11.77
N ARG A 262 16.62 13.54 11.37
CA ARG A 262 17.21 12.35 12.01
C ARG A 262 18.39 11.77 11.24
N GLY A 263 18.82 12.41 10.16
CA GLY A 263 19.91 11.91 9.31
C GLY A 263 19.57 10.65 8.52
N VAL A 264 18.27 10.36 8.35
CA VAL A 264 17.78 9.24 7.53
C VAL A 264 17.84 9.65 6.06
N ALA A 265 18.42 8.79 5.22
CA ALA A 265 18.47 9.02 3.79
C ALA A 265 17.06 9.01 3.19
N VAL A 266 16.70 10.05 2.45
CA VAL A 266 15.40 10.17 1.79
C VAL A 266 15.57 10.58 0.34
N GLU A 267 14.87 9.90 -0.57
CA GLU A 267 14.75 10.27 -1.97
C GLU A 267 13.28 10.56 -2.29
N MET A 268 12.95 11.75 -2.75
CA MET A 268 11.58 12.17 -2.97
C MET A 268 11.35 12.61 -4.42
N HIS A 269 10.30 12.11 -5.03
CA HIS A 269 9.85 12.45 -6.38
C HIS A 269 8.44 13.05 -6.32
N ARG A 270 8.33 14.28 -6.79
CA ARG A 270 7.05 15.01 -6.87
C ARG A 270 6.71 15.31 -8.31
N TYR A 271 5.47 15.04 -8.70
CA TYR A 271 4.98 15.21 -10.06
C TYR A 271 3.84 16.22 -10.09
N ALA A 272 3.86 17.13 -11.05
CA ALA A 272 2.84 18.18 -11.12
C ALA A 272 1.41 17.64 -11.25
N THR A 273 1.26 16.48 -11.91
CA THR A 273 -0.03 15.83 -12.12
C THR A 273 0.08 14.33 -11.93
N GLY A 274 -1.04 13.72 -11.49
CA GLY A 274 -1.18 12.27 -11.26
C GLY A 274 -2.45 11.97 -10.47
N GLY A 275 -2.94 12.93 -9.70
CA GLY A 275 -4.04 12.75 -8.76
C GLY A 275 -3.68 11.79 -7.63
N HIS A 276 -4.69 11.15 -7.04
CA HIS A 276 -4.51 10.09 -6.05
C HIS A 276 -4.74 8.71 -6.66
N GLY A 277 -4.02 7.69 -6.17
CA GLY A 277 -4.27 6.30 -6.58
C GLY A 277 -3.79 5.99 -8.01
N PHE A 278 -2.73 6.64 -8.48
CA PHE A 278 -2.21 6.39 -9.83
C PHE A 278 -1.47 5.05 -9.98
N GLY A 279 -1.29 4.26 -8.92
CA GLY A 279 -0.60 2.96 -8.96
C GLY A 279 0.79 3.08 -9.58
N LEU A 280 1.09 2.26 -10.59
CA LEU A 280 2.34 2.34 -11.37
C LEU A 280 2.44 3.61 -12.26
N GLY A 281 1.40 4.43 -12.28
CA GLY A 281 1.29 5.56 -13.18
C GLY A 281 0.97 5.16 -14.61
N ARG A 282 0.43 6.12 -15.37
CA ARG A 282 0.11 5.89 -16.78
C ARG A 282 1.37 6.10 -17.62
N ARG A 283 1.68 5.14 -18.48
CA ARG A 283 2.82 5.24 -19.39
C ARG A 283 2.77 6.52 -20.23
N GLY A 284 3.88 7.25 -20.28
CA GLY A 284 3.98 8.52 -21.01
C GLY A 284 3.53 9.75 -20.22
N THR A 285 3.14 9.59 -18.95
CA THR A 285 2.91 10.71 -18.01
C THR A 285 4.10 10.87 -17.07
N ALA A 286 4.27 12.06 -16.50
CA ALA A 286 5.35 12.31 -15.55
C ALA A 286 5.27 11.35 -14.34
N ALA A 287 4.08 11.15 -13.76
CA ALA A 287 3.89 10.21 -12.66
C ALA A 287 4.21 8.76 -13.06
N GLY A 288 4.13 8.38 -14.34
CA GLY A 288 4.50 7.05 -14.84
C GLY A 288 6.01 6.79 -14.88
N GLU A 289 6.85 7.77 -14.55
CA GLU A 289 8.30 7.61 -14.47
C GLU A 289 8.79 7.06 -13.11
N TRP A 290 7.97 7.15 -12.05
CA TRP A 290 8.40 6.79 -10.72
C TRP A 290 8.88 5.33 -10.57
N PRO A 291 8.31 4.32 -11.27
CA PRO A 291 8.77 2.95 -11.12
C PRO A 291 10.23 2.78 -11.57
N GLY A 292 10.66 3.50 -12.62
CA GLY A 292 12.06 3.49 -13.05
C GLY A 292 13.02 4.16 -12.04
N ARG A 293 12.56 5.23 -11.36
CA ARG A 293 13.30 5.85 -10.25
C ARG A 293 13.41 4.91 -9.06
N TYR A 294 12.30 4.23 -8.74
CA TYR A 294 12.26 3.23 -7.67
C TYR A 294 13.19 2.04 -7.94
N GLU A 295 13.25 1.54 -9.17
CA GLU A 295 14.18 0.48 -9.57
C GLU A 295 15.64 0.89 -9.29
N ALA A 296 16.02 2.10 -9.68
CA ALA A 296 17.35 2.63 -9.41
C ALA A 296 17.63 2.78 -7.91
N TRP A 297 16.63 3.20 -7.12
CA TRP A 297 16.74 3.29 -5.66
C TRP A 297 16.87 1.91 -5.02
N LEU A 298 16.05 0.93 -5.40
CA LEU A 298 16.15 -0.46 -4.94
C LEU A 298 17.55 -1.06 -5.17
N GLY A 299 18.18 -0.71 -6.29
CA GLY A 299 19.54 -1.15 -6.59
C GLY A 299 20.60 -0.66 -5.58
N ARG A 300 20.31 0.41 -4.83
CA ARG A 300 21.24 1.03 -3.85
C ARG A 300 20.98 0.61 -2.41
N VAL A 301 19.75 0.29 -2.05
CA VAL A 301 19.35 0.03 -0.65
C VAL A 301 19.17 -1.45 -0.32
N SER A 302 19.17 -2.31 -1.31
CA SER A 302 18.92 -3.75 -1.15
C SER A 302 20.09 -4.61 -1.61
#